data_410167edfd8fc19856e5cecef5983852
#
_entry.id   410167edfd8fc19856e5cecef5983852
#
_cell.length_a   1.000
_cell.length_b   1.000
_cell.length_c   1.000
_cell.angle_alpha   90.00
_cell.angle_beta   90.00
_cell.angle_gamma   90.00
#
_symmetry.space_group_name_H-M   'P 1'
#
loop_
_entity.id
_entity.type
_entity.pdbx_description
1 polymer ?
#
loop_
_entity_poly.entity_id
_entity_poly.type
_entity_poly.pdbx_seq_one_letter_code
_entity_poly.pdbx_strand_id
1 'polypeptide(L)'
;MRVVILGSGVVGVASAWYLSQAGHDVTVIDRQPGPAEETSAANAGQISPGYAAPWAAPGVPLKAIKWMFQRHAPLAIGLDGTSFQLKWMWQMLRNCDTRHYMENKGRMVRLAEYSRDCLKALRDTTGIQYEGRQGGTLQLFRTAKQYENATRDIAVLEDAGVPYQLLEAKRLAEVEPALAEVSHKLTGGLRLPNDETGDCQLFTTRLAAMAEQAGVTFRFNTAVDALLHEGDRIAGVKCGDEIIKGDAYVMAFGSYSTAMLKGLVDIPVYPLKGYSLTIPIAQEDGAPVSTILDETYKIAITRFDQRTRVGGMAEIVGFNKALLQPRRETLEMVVRDLFPRGGHVEQATFWTGLRPMTPDGTPVVGRTAYKNLWLNTGHGTLGWTMACGSGQLISDLISGRTPAIPYDDLAVARYSPGFTPARPQHLHGAHN
;
A
#
# COMPACT_ATOMS: atom_id res chain seq x y z
N MET A 1 8.07 -19.87 -18.38
CA MET A 1 9.20 -20.07 -17.45
C MET A 1 8.66 -20.31 -16.05
N ARG A 2 9.45 -20.89 -15.15
CA ARG A 2 9.08 -21.08 -13.76
C ARG A 2 9.40 -19.81 -12.98
N VAL A 3 8.39 -19.21 -12.35
CA VAL A 3 8.55 -18.01 -11.53
C VAL A 3 8.21 -18.32 -10.07
N VAL A 4 9.12 -18.01 -9.18
CA VAL A 4 8.93 -18.17 -7.72
C VAL A 4 8.68 -16.80 -7.10
N ILE A 5 7.53 -16.65 -6.44
CA ILE A 5 7.13 -15.43 -5.75
C ILE A 5 7.25 -15.65 -4.25
N LEU A 6 7.92 -14.73 -3.58
CA LEU A 6 8.16 -14.76 -2.14
C LEU A 6 7.20 -13.80 -1.45
N GLY A 7 6.14 -14.35 -0.84
CA GLY A 7 5.09 -13.63 -0.14
C GLY A 7 3.73 -13.69 -0.83
N SER A 8 2.69 -13.95 -0.06
CA SER A 8 1.28 -14.05 -0.47
C SER A 8 0.41 -12.90 0.05
N GLY A 9 0.99 -11.75 0.33
CA GLY A 9 0.25 -10.51 0.51
C GLY A 9 -0.39 -10.05 -0.80
N VAL A 10 -1.19 -9.00 -0.77
CA VAL A 10 -1.92 -8.49 -1.96
C VAL A 10 -1.00 -8.26 -3.17
N VAL A 11 0.22 -7.77 -2.95
CA VAL A 11 1.20 -7.52 -4.03
C VAL A 11 1.70 -8.84 -4.63
N GLY A 12 2.03 -9.82 -3.79
CA GLY A 12 2.51 -11.14 -4.25
C GLY A 12 1.44 -11.91 -5.01
N VAL A 13 0.20 -11.93 -4.49
CA VAL A 13 -0.92 -12.62 -5.14
C VAL A 13 -1.33 -11.94 -6.45
N ALA A 14 -1.35 -10.59 -6.49
CA ALA A 14 -1.58 -9.87 -7.74
C ALA A 14 -0.50 -10.18 -8.78
N SER A 15 0.77 -10.22 -8.38
CA SER A 15 1.89 -10.62 -9.26
C SER A 15 1.71 -12.04 -9.77
N ALA A 16 1.30 -12.97 -8.90
CA ALA A 16 1.05 -14.37 -9.29
C ALA A 16 -0.06 -14.49 -10.33
N TRP A 17 -1.15 -13.76 -10.12
CA TRP A 17 -2.27 -13.71 -11.08
C TRP A 17 -1.80 -13.26 -12.46
N TYR A 18 -1.17 -12.08 -12.56
CA TYR A 18 -0.77 -11.54 -13.86
C TYR A 18 0.31 -12.38 -14.54
N LEU A 19 1.24 -12.97 -13.80
CA LEU A 19 2.24 -13.88 -14.34
C LEU A 19 1.62 -15.19 -14.86
N SER A 20 0.64 -15.75 -14.16
CA SER A 20 -0.08 -16.95 -14.65
C SER A 20 -0.86 -16.66 -15.92
N GLN A 21 -1.53 -15.49 -15.99
CA GLN A 21 -2.23 -15.04 -17.20
C GLN A 21 -1.26 -14.79 -18.38
N ALA A 22 0.00 -14.49 -18.08
CA ALA A 22 1.07 -14.36 -19.08
C ALA A 22 1.67 -15.73 -19.53
N GLY A 23 1.16 -16.85 -19.00
CA GLY A 23 1.58 -18.20 -19.37
C GLY A 23 2.83 -18.70 -18.64
N HIS A 24 3.16 -18.12 -17.48
CA HIS A 24 4.23 -18.60 -16.62
C HIS A 24 3.73 -19.70 -15.66
N ASP A 25 4.63 -20.63 -15.32
CA ASP A 25 4.44 -21.59 -14.23
C ASP A 25 4.85 -20.92 -12.91
N VAL A 26 3.87 -20.63 -12.05
CA VAL A 26 4.07 -19.76 -10.88
C VAL A 26 3.92 -20.54 -9.58
N THR A 27 4.91 -20.39 -8.70
CA THR A 27 4.87 -20.90 -7.32
C THR A 27 4.98 -19.74 -6.36
N VAL A 28 4.05 -19.61 -5.42
CA VAL A 28 4.05 -18.61 -4.33
C VAL A 28 4.43 -19.31 -3.03
N ILE A 29 5.38 -18.75 -2.28
CA ILE A 29 5.85 -19.29 -1.00
C ILE A 29 5.53 -18.29 0.12
N ASP A 30 4.89 -18.76 1.18
CA ASP A 30 4.63 -17.96 2.37
C ASP A 30 4.72 -18.81 3.65
N ARG A 31 5.24 -18.21 4.72
CA ARG A 31 5.29 -18.84 6.05
C ARG A 31 3.94 -18.92 6.74
N GLN A 32 2.97 -18.11 6.32
CA GLN A 32 1.63 -18.06 6.89
C GLN A 32 0.76 -19.22 6.37
N PRO A 33 -0.33 -19.57 7.08
CA PRO A 33 -1.21 -20.67 6.68
C PRO A 33 -2.12 -20.32 5.48
N GLY A 34 -2.17 -19.05 5.08
CA GLY A 34 -3.00 -18.57 3.99
C GLY A 34 -2.51 -17.22 3.43
N PRO A 35 -3.15 -16.74 2.36
CA PRO A 35 -2.81 -15.44 1.79
C PRO A 35 -3.32 -14.28 2.66
N ALA A 36 -2.64 -13.14 2.61
CA ALA A 36 -3.03 -11.89 3.26
C ALA A 36 -3.11 -11.93 4.80
N GLU A 37 -2.32 -12.74 5.46
CA GLU A 37 -2.33 -12.91 6.92
C GLU A 37 -1.49 -11.84 7.67
N GLU A 38 -0.69 -11.05 6.95
CA GLU A 38 0.16 -10.00 7.54
C GLU A 38 -0.44 -8.60 7.28
N THR A 39 0.31 -7.68 6.69
CA THR A 39 -0.10 -6.28 6.48
C THR A 39 -1.39 -6.13 5.65
N SER A 40 -1.68 -7.05 4.75
CA SER A 40 -2.90 -7.04 3.93
C SER A 40 -4.17 -7.45 4.69
N ALA A 41 -4.06 -8.07 5.87
CA ALA A 41 -5.19 -8.64 6.63
C ALA A 41 -6.21 -7.60 7.09
N ALA A 42 -5.74 -6.44 7.55
CA ALA A 42 -6.61 -5.39 8.05
C ALA A 42 -6.25 -4.00 7.51
N ASN A 43 -6.02 -3.94 6.20
CA ASN A 43 -5.85 -2.71 5.44
C ASN A 43 -7.09 -1.81 5.59
N ALA A 44 -6.90 -0.49 5.51
CA ALA A 44 -7.97 0.49 5.67
C ALA A 44 -9.00 0.50 4.52
N GLY A 45 -8.79 -0.27 3.46
CA GLY A 45 -9.77 -0.50 2.39
C GLY A 45 -9.76 0.52 1.27
N GLN A 46 -8.93 1.55 1.32
CA GLN A 46 -8.87 2.59 0.30
C GLN A 46 -8.16 2.13 -0.97
N ILE A 47 -8.75 2.47 -2.11
CA ILE A 47 -8.17 2.43 -3.45
C ILE A 47 -8.23 3.86 -3.97
N SER A 48 -7.24 4.67 -3.59
CA SER A 48 -7.25 6.12 -3.73
C SER A 48 -6.03 6.61 -4.51
N PRO A 49 -6.02 6.54 -5.85
CA PRO A 49 -4.92 7.04 -6.67
C PRO A 49 -4.67 8.53 -6.47
N GLY A 50 -5.73 9.34 -6.41
CA GLY A 50 -5.62 10.78 -6.23
C GLY A 50 -5.06 11.20 -4.86
N TYR A 51 -5.13 10.31 -3.86
CA TYR A 51 -4.56 10.51 -2.55
C TYR A 51 -3.12 9.94 -2.43
N ALA A 52 -2.57 9.37 -3.50
CA ALA A 52 -1.24 8.80 -3.51
C ALA A 52 -0.17 9.90 -3.33
N ALA A 53 0.40 9.96 -2.15
CA ALA A 53 1.44 10.93 -1.81
C ALA A 53 2.44 10.36 -0.81
N PRO A 54 3.73 10.77 -0.89
CA PRO A 54 4.73 10.35 0.07
C PRO A 54 4.49 10.99 1.43
N TRP A 55 4.84 10.29 2.50
CA TRP A 55 4.82 10.83 3.86
C TRP A 55 5.93 11.87 4.07
N ALA A 56 7.04 11.72 3.37
CA ALA A 56 8.12 12.71 3.33
C ALA A 56 7.65 13.94 2.55
N ALA A 57 7.15 14.94 3.25
CA ALA A 57 6.61 16.17 2.68
C ALA A 57 7.15 17.41 3.39
N PRO A 58 7.17 18.58 2.71
CA PRO A 58 7.57 19.84 3.31
C PRO A 58 6.80 20.14 4.60
N GLY A 59 7.52 20.50 5.67
CA GLY A 59 6.95 20.79 6.99
C GLY A 59 6.64 19.57 7.87
N VAL A 60 6.74 18.34 7.36
CA VAL A 60 6.55 17.13 8.18
C VAL A 60 7.54 17.01 9.32
N PRO A 61 8.84 17.33 9.17
CA PRO A 61 9.79 17.29 10.30
C PRO A 61 9.38 18.16 11.48
N LEU A 62 8.93 19.39 11.22
CA LEU A 62 8.44 20.30 12.27
C LEU A 62 7.14 19.82 12.90
N LYS A 63 6.23 19.24 12.08
CA LYS A 63 5.00 18.64 12.60
C LYS A 63 5.31 17.40 13.46
N ALA A 64 6.27 16.57 13.07
CA ALA A 64 6.68 15.39 13.83
C ALA A 64 7.16 15.75 15.25
N ILE A 65 7.97 16.81 15.40
CA ILE A 65 8.38 17.32 16.70
C ILE A 65 7.17 17.73 17.54
N LYS A 66 6.22 18.46 16.93
CA LYS A 66 5.00 18.88 17.64
C LYS A 66 4.14 17.68 18.07
N TRP A 67 4.03 16.66 17.23
CA TRP A 67 3.26 15.45 17.51
C TRP A 67 3.81 14.63 18.68
N MET A 68 5.12 14.66 18.90
CA MET A 68 5.73 13.93 20.05
C MET A 68 5.14 14.34 21.41
N PHE A 69 4.54 15.53 21.51
CA PHE A 69 3.93 16.07 22.74
C PHE A 69 2.40 15.96 22.74
N GLN A 70 1.78 15.31 21.77
CA GLN A 70 0.33 15.20 21.65
C GLN A 70 -0.16 13.79 21.98
N ARG A 71 -1.23 13.68 22.78
CA ARG A 71 -1.84 12.39 23.16
C ARG A 71 -2.34 11.58 21.96
N HIS A 72 -2.97 12.25 20.98
CA HIS A 72 -3.59 11.65 19.80
C HIS A 72 -2.77 11.91 18.52
N ALA A 73 -1.46 11.89 18.64
CA ALA A 73 -0.56 12.15 17.52
C ALA A 73 -0.69 11.09 16.42
N PRO A 74 -0.75 11.50 15.14
CA PRO A 74 -0.79 10.56 14.02
C PRO A 74 0.53 9.80 13.82
N LEU A 75 1.65 10.34 14.33
CA LEU A 75 2.98 9.74 14.26
C LEU A 75 3.63 9.68 15.65
N ALA A 76 4.21 8.53 15.99
CA ALA A 76 5.13 8.39 17.12
C ALA A 76 6.45 7.75 16.69
N ILE A 77 7.50 8.08 17.41
CA ILE A 77 8.85 7.58 17.17
C ILE A 77 9.36 6.96 18.47
N GLY A 78 9.73 5.70 18.40
CA GLY A 78 10.45 4.99 19.46
C GLY A 78 11.72 4.37 18.88
N LEU A 79 12.80 4.39 19.62
CA LEU A 79 14.05 3.82 19.15
C LEU A 79 13.97 2.28 19.15
N ASP A 80 14.30 1.64 18.02
CA ASP A 80 14.39 0.19 17.90
C ASP A 80 15.84 -0.33 18.12
N GLY A 81 16.77 0.59 18.38
CA GLY A 81 18.17 0.28 18.66
C GLY A 81 19.02 -0.02 17.43
N THR A 82 18.48 0.12 16.22
CA THR A 82 19.20 -0.21 14.98
C THR A 82 19.75 1.02 14.27
N SER A 83 20.93 0.89 13.66
CA SER A 83 21.48 1.91 12.75
C SER A 83 20.64 2.04 11.48
N PHE A 84 19.91 0.98 11.11
CA PHE A 84 19.00 0.98 9.97
C PHE A 84 17.85 1.99 10.15
N GLN A 85 17.24 2.04 11.34
CA GLN A 85 16.22 3.04 11.67
C GLN A 85 16.73 4.47 11.49
N LEU A 86 17.92 4.76 12.03
CA LEU A 86 18.51 6.10 11.94
C LEU A 86 18.83 6.48 10.48
N LYS A 87 19.40 5.54 9.71
CA LYS A 87 19.68 5.73 8.28
C LYS A 87 18.39 6.00 7.50
N TRP A 88 17.34 5.21 7.76
CA TRP A 88 16.04 5.35 7.10
C TRP A 88 15.38 6.70 7.44
N MET A 89 15.37 7.09 8.71
CA MET A 89 14.83 8.40 9.14
C MET A 89 15.58 9.55 8.49
N TRP A 90 16.91 9.47 8.41
CA TRP A 90 17.71 10.48 7.73
C TRP A 90 17.40 10.56 6.24
N GLN A 91 17.26 9.42 5.56
CA GLN A 91 16.84 9.37 4.16
C GLN A 91 15.45 9.97 3.96
N MET A 92 14.50 9.68 4.88
CA MET A 92 13.17 10.28 4.85
C MET A 92 13.22 11.80 4.99
N LEU A 93 14.03 12.32 5.93
CA LEU A 93 14.22 13.76 6.12
C LEU A 93 14.75 14.43 4.84
N ARG A 94 15.66 13.80 4.13
CA ARG A 94 16.19 14.31 2.84
C ARG A 94 15.16 14.37 1.72
N ASN A 95 14.07 13.64 1.83
CA ASN A 95 12.95 13.68 0.88
C ASN A 95 11.86 14.69 1.27
N CYS A 96 12.01 15.44 2.37
CA CYS A 96 10.99 16.37 2.87
C CYS A 96 11.02 17.76 2.22
N ASP A 97 11.75 17.97 1.15
CA ASP A 97 11.69 19.21 0.37
C ASP A 97 10.66 19.14 -0.78
N THR A 98 10.30 20.30 -1.32
CA THR A 98 9.25 20.40 -2.35
C THR A 98 9.60 19.66 -3.63
N ARG A 99 10.86 19.68 -4.06
CA ARG A 99 11.29 19.03 -5.30
C ARG A 99 11.12 17.50 -5.21
N HIS A 100 11.69 16.89 -4.17
CA HIS A 100 11.59 15.44 -3.97
C HIS A 100 10.12 15.01 -3.72
N TYR A 101 9.36 15.83 -2.98
CA TYR A 101 7.95 15.56 -2.78
C TYR A 101 7.17 15.47 -4.09
N MET A 102 7.32 16.46 -4.98
CA MET A 102 6.64 16.49 -6.28
C MET A 102 7.04 15.32 -7.18
N GLU A 103 8.34 15.03 -7.24
CA GLU A 103 8.88 13.90 -8.02
C GLU A 103 8.32 12.55 -7.53
N ASN A 104 8.39 12.31 -6.22
CA ASN A 104 7.92 11.07 -5.62
C ASN A 104 6.39 10.94 -5.71
N LYS A 105 5.65 12.03 -5.51
CA LYS A 105 4.19 12.05 -5.71
C LYS A 105 3.83 11.70 -7.15
N GLY A 106 4.53 12.25 -8.13
CA GLY A 106 4.32 11.93 -9.56
C GLY A 106 4.51 10.44 -9.87
N ARG A 107 5.57 9.82 -9.31
CA ARG A 107 5.82 8.36 -9.41
C ARG A 107 4.67 7.55 -8.81
N MET A 108 4.22 7.94 -7.61
CA MET A 108 3.17 7.23 -6.88
C MET A 108 1.82 7.35 -7.56
N VAL A 109 1.42 8.55 -7.99
CA VAL A 109 0.14 8.78 -8.71
C VAL A 109 0.12 8.01 -10.02
N ARG A 110 1.20 8.05 -10.82
CA ARG A 110 1.31 7.31 -12.08
C ARG A 110 1.07 5.81 -11.89
N LEU A 111 1.72 5.18 -10.91
CA LEU A 111 1.53 3.76 -10.63
C LEU A 111 0.14 3.49 -10.06
N ALA A 112 -0.38 4.34 -9.20
CA ALA A 112 -1.67 4.17 -8.54
C ALA A 112 -2.84 4.30 -9.54
N GLU A 113 -2.81 5.27 -10.45
CA GLU A 113 -3.79 5.43 -11.53
C GLU A 113 -3.78 4.21 -12.46
N TYR A 114 -2.59 3.78 -12.90
CA TYR A 114 -2.45 2.55 -13.68
C TYR A 114 -2.99 1.32 -12.95
N SER A 115 -2.74 1.23 -11.65
CA SER A 115 -3.22 0.12 -10.83
C SER A 115 -4.74 0.10 -10.69
N ARG A 116 -5.39 1.26 -10.58
CA ARG A 116 -6.86 1.36 -10.60
C ARG A 116 -7.42 0.79 -11.91
N ASP A 117 -6.82 1.15 -13.04
CA ASP A 117 -7.27 0.66 -14.34
C ASP A 117 -7.06 -0.85 -14.47
N CYS A 118 -5.92 -1.38 -13.98
CA CYS A 118 -5.68 -2.82 -13.91
C CYS A 118 -6.70 -3.54 -13.01
N LEU A 119 -7.02 -2.98 -11.84
CA LEU A 119 -8.03 -3.55 -10.93
C LEU A 119 -9.42 -3.56 -11.58
N LYS A 120 -9.78 -2.47 -12.26
CA LYS A 120 -11.05 -2.38 -12.99
C LYS A 120 -11.12 -3.46 -14.06
N ALA A 121 -10.09 -3.60 -14.89
CA ALA A 121 -10.03 -4.62 -15.93
C ALA A 121 -10.10 -6.04 -15.35
N LEU A 122 -9.40 -6.30 -14.24
CA LEU A 122 -9.45 -7.58 -13.53
C LEU A 122 -10.88 -7.87 -13.03
N ARG A 123 -11.51 -6.90 -12.37
CA ARG A 123 -12.90 -7.03 -11.89
C ARG A 123 -13.89 -7.29 -13.02
N ASP A 124 -13.79 -6.53 -14.11
CA ASP A 124 -14.67 -6.64 -15.27
C ASP A 124 -14.51 -8.02 -15.96
N THR A 125 -13.29 -8.57 -15.99
CA THR A 125 -13.00 -9.86 -16.62
C THR A 125 -13.39 -11.04 -15.75
N THR A 126 -13.20 -10.95 -14.44
CA THR A 126 -13.29 -12.08 -13.51
C THR A 126 -14.57 -12.08 -12.68
N GLY A 127 -15.23 -10.93 -12.54
CA GLY A 127 -16.37 -10.77 -11.63
C GLY A 127 -16.00 -10.86 -10.14
N ILE A 128 -14.71 -10.73 -9.78
CA ILE A 128 -14.26 -10.85 -8.39
C ILE A 128 -14.99 -9.88 -7.47
N GLN A 129 -15.54 -10.40 -6.38
CA GLN A 129 -16.23 -9.63 -5.35
C GLN A 129 -15.35 -9.47 -4.13
N TYR A 130 -15.25 -8.27 -3.57
CA TYR A 130 -14.41 -7.97 -2.40
C TYR A 130 -14.99 -6.86 -1.51
N GLU A 131 -16.33 -6.82 -1.44
CA GLU A 131 -17.10 -5.75 -0.77
C GLU A 131 -16.72 -4.36 -1.30
N GLY A 132 -16.48 -4.30 -2.63
CA GLY A 132 -16.02 -3.11 -3.33
C GLY A 132 -17.13 -2.08 -3.52
N ARG A 133 -16.78 -0.80 -3.40
CA ARG A 133 -17.66 0.34 -3.62
C ARG A 133 -16.95 1.41 -4.44
N GLN A 134 -17.67 2.05 -5.36
CA GLN A 134 -17.20 3.16 -6.19
C GLN A 134 -17.80 4.49 -5.70
N GLY A 135 -17.77 4.73 -4.38
CA GLY A 135 -18.36 5.90 -3.73
C GLY A 135 -17.44 7.12 -3.66
N GLY A 136 -16.18 6.96 -4.04
CA GLY A 136 -15.14 7.97 -3.88
C GLY A 136 -14.49 7.97 -2.49
N THR A 137 -13.52 8.86 -2.31
CA THR A 137 -12.89 9.18 -1.02
C THR A 137 -13.22 10.62 -0.66
N LEU A 138 -13.56 10.87 0.61
CA LEU A 138 -13.80 12.20 1.15
C LEU A 138 -12.78 12.51 2.26
N GLN A 139 -11.83 13.39 1.98
CA GLN A 139 -10.90 13.92 2.98
C GLN A 139 -11.59 15.06 3.73
N LEU A 140 -11.68 14.96 5.07
CA LEU A 140 -12.34 15.93 5.94
C LEU A 140 -11.35 16.90 6.56
N PHE A 141 -11.73 18.17 6.58
CA PHE A 141 -11.00 19.27 7.20
C PHE A 141 -11.75 19.80 8.42
N ARG A 142 -11.08 19.82 9.57
CA ARG A 142 -11.63 20.33 10.82
C ARG A 142 -11.33 21.82 11.04
N THR A 143 -10.37 22.39 10.32
CA THR A 143 -9.93 23.79 10.48
C THR A 143 -9.87 24.50 9.14
N ALA A 144 -10.10 25.84 9.15
CA ALA A 144 -9.97 26.68 7.97
C ALA A 144 -8.60 26.55 7.30
N LYS A 145 -7.54 26.45 8.10
CA LYS A 145 -6.17 26.27 7.59
C LYS A 145 -5.98 24.96 6.80
N GLN A 146 -6.64 23.86 7.20
CA GLN A 146 -6.60 22.62 6.44
C GLN A 146 -7.33 22.76 5.12
N TYR A 147 -8.50 23.42 5.14
CA TYR A 147 -9.30 23.69 3.94
C TYR A 147 -8.53 24.57 2.93
N GLU A 148 -7.89 25.64 3.40
CA GLU A 148 -7.06 26.52 2.57
C GLU A 148 -5.83 25.78 2.00
N ASN A 149 -5.18 24.92 2.80
CA ASN A 149 -4.03 24.15 2.35
C ASN A 149 -4.37 23.10 1.29
N ALA A 150 -5.63 22.72 1.14
CA ALA A 150 -6.08 21.78 0.11
C ALA A 150 -5.78 22.27 -1.32
N THR A 151 -5.61 23.59 -1.53
CA THR A 151 -5.25 24.17 -2.84
C THR A 151 -3.93 23.62 -3.40
N ARG A 152 -2.98 23.24 -2.54
CA ARG A 152 -1.72 22.61 -2.97
C ARG A 152 -1.93 21.21 -3.52
N ASP A 153 -2.78 20.44 -2.86
CA ASP A 153 -3.12 19.08 -3.29
C ASP A 153 -3.94 19.13 -4.58
N ILE A 154 -4.85 20.11 -4.69
CA ILE A 154 -5.66 20.36 -5.87
C ILE A 154 -4.79 20.65 -7.10
N ALA A 155 -3.77 21.51 -6.98
CA ALA A 155 -2.87 21.81 -8.09
C ALA A 155 -2.20 20.54 -8.66
N VAL A 156 -1.82 19.60 -7.79
CA VAL A 156 -1.23 18.32 -8.23
C VAL A 156 -2.27 17.40 -8.89
N LEU A 157 -3.50 17.41 -8.36
CA LEU A 157 -4.60 16.64 -8.97
C LEU A 157 -4.96 17.18 -10.36
N GLU A 158 -4.97 18.49 -10.53
CA GLU A 158 -5.18 19.15 -11.83
C GLU A 158 -4.08 18.77 -12.83
N ASP A 159 -2.81 18.88 -12.44
CA ASP A 159 -1.68 18.49 -13.27
C ASP A 159 -1.71 17.01 -13.68
N ALA A 160 -2.23 16.14 -12.80
CA ALA A 160 -2.40 14.72 -13.05
C ALA A 160 -3.73 14.35 -13.76
N GLY A 161 -4.61 15.33 -14.02
CA GLY A 161 -5.93 15.09 -14.63
C GLY A 161 -6.89 14.30 -13.74
N VAL A 162 -6.70 14.33 -12.41
CA VAL A 162 -7.53 13.59 -11.44
C VAL A 162 -8.75 14.44 -11.07
N PRO A 163 -10.00 13.97 -11.30
CA PRO A 163 -11.21 14.69 -10.90
C PRO A 163 -11.31 14.87 -9.39
N TYR A 164 -11.72 16.04 -8.96
CA TYR A 164 -11.93 16.37 -7.54
C TYR A 164 -13.12 17.30 -7.34
N GLN A 165 -13.60 17.38 -6.10
CA GLN A 165 -14.63 18.33 -5.66
C GLN A 165 -14.22 18.90 -4.29
N LEU A 166 -14.04 20.21 -4.19
CA LEU A 166 -13.85 20.90 -2.92
C LEU A 166 -15.23 21.28 -2.35
N LEU A 167 -15.59 20.75 -1.18
CA LEU A 167 -16.89 20.89 -0.57
C LEU A 167 -16.81 21.71 0.73
N GLU A 168 -17.72 22.68 0.88
CA GLU A 168 -17.96 23.34 2.17
C GLU A 168 -18.69 22.40 3.14
N ALA A 169 -18.59 22.67 4.45
CA ALA A 169 -19.18 21.84 5.51
C ALA A 169 -20.68 21.51 5.29
N LYS A 170 -21.46 22.50 4.83
CA LYS A 170 -22.90 22.33 4.59
C LYS A 170 -23.24 21.33 3.47
N ARG A 171 -22.26 21.05 2.58
CA ARG A 171 -22.43 20.15 1.44
C ARG A 171 -21.89 18.74 1.68
N LEU A 172 -21.23 18.49 2.80
CA LEU A 172 -20.64 17.17 3.11
C LEU A 172 -21.71 16.08 3.16
N ALA A 173 -22.90 16.40 3.69
CA ALA A 173 -24.02 15.47 3.76
C ALA A 173 -24.61 15.06 2.40
N GLU A 174 -24.30 15.80 1.32
CA GLU A 174 -24.72 15.41 -0.04
C GLU A 174 -24.00 14.13 -0.51
N VAL A 175 -22.80 13.87 0.01
CA VAL A 175 -21.97 12.71 -0.36
C VAL A 175 -21.80 11.70 0.78
N GLU A 176 -21.88 12.15 2.03
CA GLU A 176 -21.85 11.33 3.25
C GLU A 176 -22.99 11.74 4.19
N PRO A 177 -24.18 11.17 4.03
CA PRO A 177 -25.38 11.61 4.77
C PRO A 177 -25.23 11.61 6.29
N ALA A 178 -24.54 10.64 6.86
CA ALA A 178 -24.31 10.55 8.29
C ALA A 178 -23.53 11.72 8.90
N LEU A 179 -22.76 12.48 8.07
CA LEU A 179 -22.04 13.67 8.51
C LEU A 179 -22.95 14.88 8.76
N ALA A 180 -24.23 14.82 8.41
CA ALA A 180 -25.19 15.90 8.68
C ALA A 180 -25.22 16.26 10.18
N GLU A 181 -25.17 15.27 11.07
CA GLU A 181 -25.22 15.45 12.52
C GLU A 181 -24.01 16.17 13.09
N VAL A 182 -22.85 16.05 12.44
CA VAL A 182 -21.55 16.54 12.92
C VAL A 182 -20.93 17.61 12.04
N SER A 183 -21.64 18.09 11.01
CA SER A 183 -21.15 19.10 10.05
C SER A 183 -20.64 20.38 10.72
N HIS A 184 -21.20 20.76 11.87
CA HIS A 184 -20.78 21.92 12.66
C HIS A 184 -19.35 21.78 13.24
N LYS A 185 -18.77 20.59 13.26
CA LYS A 185 -17.39 20.31 13.71
C LYS A 185 -16.38 20.39 12.56
N LEU A 186 -16.85 20.56 11.34
CA LEU A 186 -16.05 20.47 10.10
C LEU A 186 -16.07 21.79 9.36
N THR A 187 -14.98 22.10 8.66
CA THR A 187 -14.88 23.27 7.79
C THR A 187 -15.24 22.91 6.34
N GLY A 188 -14.95 21.68 5.92
CA GLY A 188 -15.23 21.19 4.58
C GLY A 188 -14.50 19.90 4.28
N GLY A 189 -14.39 19.56 3.00
CA GLY A 189 -13.68 18.37 2.56
C GLY A 189 -13.28 18.41 1.09
N LEU A 190 -12.32 17.57 0.74
CA LEU A 190 -11.91 17.32 -0.64
C LEU A 190 -12.36 15.91 -1.04
N ARG A 191 -13.25 15.83 -2.01
CA ARG A 191 -13.74 14.57 -2.54
C ARG A 191 -12.96 14.17 -3.80
N LEU A 192 -12.60 12.90 -3.88
CA LEU A 192 -12.02 12.23 -5.05
C LEU A 192 -13.07 11.22 -5.57
N PRO A 193 -13.91 11.61 -6.53
CA PRO A 193 -15.10 10.82 -6.89
C PRO A 193 -14.78 9.49 -7.58
N ASN A 194 -13.61 9.37 -8.20
CA ASN A 194 -13.19 8.16 -8.92
C ASN A 194 -12.42 7.17 -8.05
N ASP A 195 -12.23 7.48 -6.79
CA ASP A 195 -11.63 6.56 -5.84
C ASP A 195 -12.61 5.45 -5.48
N GLU A 196 -12.08 4.31 -5.09
CA GLU A 196 -12.85 3.13 -4.74
C GLU A 196 -12.49 2.63 -3.34
N THR A 197 -13.29 1.71 -2.84
CA THR A 197 -13.01 0.98 -1.59
C THR A 197 -13.18 -0.50 -1.80
N GLY A 198 -12.57 -1.30 -0.94
CA GLY A 198 -12.76 -2.74 -0.90
C GLY A 198 -11.92 -3.42 0.16
N ASP A 199 -12.35 -4.60 0.58
CA ASP A 199 -11.61 -5.40 1.54
C ASP A 199 -10.41 -6.06 0.87
N CYS A 200 -9.21 -5.57 1.23
CA CYS A 200 -7.93 -6.05 0.69
C CYS A 200 -7.69 -7.53 1.00
N GLN A 201 -8.03 -8.02 2.20
CA GLN A 201 -7.86 -9.41 2.58
C GLN A 201 -8.79 -10.32 1.75
N LEU A 202 -10.06 -9.94 1.66
CA LEU A 202 -11.05 -10.68 0.89
C LEU A 202 -10.69 -10.74 -0.60
N PHE A 203 -10.26 -9.60 -1.18
CA PHE A 203 -9.73 -9.55 -2.54
C PHE A 203 -8.57 -10.51 -2.72
N THR A 204 -7.57 -10.42 -1.85
CA THR A 204 -6.35 -11.23 -1.96
C THR A 204 -6.65 -12.72 -1.84
N THR A 205 -7.50 -13.10 -0.89
CA THR A 205 -7.89 -14.49 -0.69
C THR A 205 -8.66 -15.06 -1.90
N ARG A 206 -9.59 -14.29 -2.44
CA ARG A 206 -10.36 -14.70 -3.63
C ARG A 206 -9.49 -14.74 -4.89
N LEU A 207 -8.61 -13.76 -5.06
CA LEU A 207 -7.68 -13.76 -6.18
C LEU A 207 -6.68 -14.91 -6.10
N ALA A 208 -6.21 -15.29 -4.90
CA ALA A 208 -5.35 -16.45 -4.70
C ALA A 208 -6.06 -17.74 -5.10
N ALA A 209 -7.34 -17.94 -4.71
CA ALA A 209 -8.12 -19.09 -5.11
C ALA A 209 -8.33 -19.16 -6.64
N MET A 210 -8.56 -18.01 -7.29
CA MET A 210 -8.66 -17.92 -8.74
C MET A 210 -7.33 -18.22 -9.43
N ALA A 211 -6.22 -17.72 -8.87
CA ALA A 211 -4.88 -18.01 -9.38
C ALA A 211 -4.52 -19.49 -9.24
N GLU A 212 -4.92 -20.15 -8.15
CA GLU A 212 -4.75 -21.59 -7.94
C GLU A 212 -5.53 -22.39 -9.00
N GLN A 213 -6.78 -22.00 -9.29
CA GLN A 213 -7.56 -22.58 -10.38
C GLN A 213 -6.93 -22.37 -11.76
N ALA A 214 -6.18 -21.28 -11.92
CA ALA A 214 -5.41 -20.97 -13.15
C ALA A 214 -4.04 -21.66 -13.18
N GLY A 215 -3.71 -22.53 -12.21
CA GLY A 215 -2.50 -23.34 -12.19
C GLY A 215 -1.37 -22.79 -11.32
N VAL A 216 -1.57 -21.71 -10.55
CA VAL A 216 -0.58 -21.22 -9.57
C VAL A 216 -0.49 -22.20 -8.40
N THR A 217 0.72 -22.56 -8.01
CA THR A 217 0.97 -23.38 -6.82
C THR A 217 1.25 -22.49 -5.62
N PHE A 218 0.46 -22.63 -4.54
CA PHE A 218 0.70 -21.97 -3.26
C PHE A 218 1.35 -22.93 -2.26
N ARG A 219 2.44 -22.49 -1.67
CA ARG A 219 3.17 -23.23 -0.62
C ARG A 219 3.10 -22.42 0.67
N PHE A 220 2.01 -22.58 1.39
CA PHE A 220 1.80 -22.01 2.72
C PHE A 220 2.55 -22.80 3.79
N ASN A 221 2.64 -22.23 5.01
CA ASN A 221 3.39 -22.80 6.13
C ASN A 221 4.85 -23.12 5.75
N THR A 222 5.42 -22.40 4.79
CA THR A 222 6.75 -22.62 4.25
C THR A 222 7.61 -21.39 4.48
N ALA A 223 8.50 -21.46 5.48
CA ALA A 223 9.43 -20.38 5.74
C ALA A 223 10.58 -20.38 4.73
N VAL A 224 10.94 -19.19 4.25
CA VAL A 224 12.12 -19.00 3.42
C VAL A 224 13.30 -18.62 4.32
N ASP A 225 14.36 -19.42 4.31
CA ASP A 225 15.55 -19.19 5.12
C ASP A 225 16.56 -18.29 4.41
N ALA A 226 16.75 -18.47 3.11
CA ALA A 226 17.73 -17.72 2.33
C ALA A 226 17.45 -17.78 0.81
N LEU A 227 17.93 -16.77 0.10
CA LEU A 227 18.14 -16.81 -1.34
C LEU A 227 19.57 -17.28 -1.63
N LEU A 228 19.71 -18.39 -2.33
CA LEU A 228 21.00 -18.92 -2.76
C LEU A 228 21.36 -18.29 -4.10
N HIS A 229 22.62 -17.89 -4.29
CA HIS A 229 23.06 -17.29 -5.55
C HIS A 229 24.37 -17.88 -6.05
N GLU A 230 24.53 -17.88 -7.35
CA GLU A 230 25.76 -18.25 -8.06
C GLU A 230 26.08 -17.11 -9.04
N GLY A 231 27.21 -16.43 -8.79
CA GLY A 231 27.56 -15.24 -9.53
C GLY A 231 26.45 -14.16 -9.49
N ASP A 232 25.94 -13.76 -10.63
CA ASP A 232 24.94 -12.72 -10.82
C ASP A 232 23.50 -13.28 -10.95
N ARG A 233 23.25 -14.51 -10.50
CA ARG A 233 21.94 -15.18 -10.56
C ARG A 233 21.57 -15.81 -9.24
N ILE A 234 20.27 -15.79 -8.93
CA ILE A 234 19.71 -16.62 -7.88
C ILE A 234 19.62 -18.06 -8.38
N ALA A 235 20.19 -18.97 -7.61
CA ALA A 235 20.23 -20.41 -7.90
C ALA A 235 19.05 -21.17 -7.30
N GLY A 236 18.40 -20.61 -6.24
CA GLY A 236 17.26 -21.20 -5.58
C GLY A 236 16.86 -20.48 -4.30
N VAL A 237 15.74 -20.91 -3.75
CA VAL A 237 15.18 -20.46 -2.47
C VAL A 237 15.29 -21.61 -1.48
N LYS A 238 16.00 -21.41 -0.39
CA LYS A 238 16.16 -22.40 0.68
C LYS A 238 14.97 -22.34 1.64
N CYS A 239 14.30 -23.47 1.82
CA CYS A 239 13.18 -23.66 2.74
C CYS A 239 13.42 -24.94 3.56
N GLY A 240 14.00 -24.83 4.76
CA GLY A 240 14.47 -25.99 5.52
C GLY A 240 15.53 -26.77 4.76
N ASP A 241 15.27 -28.06 4.51
CA ASP A 241 16.16 -28.94 3.74
C ASP A 241 15.90 -28.89 2.23
N GLU A 242 14.85 -28.21 1.79
CA GLU A 242 14.47 -28.11 0.36
C GLU A 242 15.05 -26.85 -0.28
N ILE A 243 15.43 -26.98 -1.57
CA ILE A 243 15.78 -25.85 -2.43
C ILE A 243 14.80 -25.76 -3.57
N ILE A 244 13.97 -24.71 -3.56
CA ILE A 244 12.99 -24.45 -4.61
C ILE A 244 13.65 -23.65 -5.72
N LYS A 245 13.67 -24.20 -6.94
CA LYS A 245 14.32 -23.62 -8.10
C LYS A 245 13.30 -22.99 -9.06
N GLY A 246 13.64 -21.83 -9.61
CA GLY A 246 12.89 -21.12 -10.63
C GLY A 246 13.83 -20.48 -11.67
N ASP A 247 13.23 -20.02 -12.76
CA ASP A 247 13.94 -19.26 -13.78
C ASP A 247 13.99 -17.75 -13.42
N ALA A 248 12.97 -17.28 -12.66
CA ALA A 248 12.88 -15.95 -12.11
C ALA A 248 12.31 -15.97 -10.67
N TYR A 249 12.70 -15.00 -9.86
CA TYR A 249 12.29 -14.84 -8.47
C TYR A 249 11.77 -13.43 -8.24
N VAL A 250 10.62 -13.31 -7.55
CA VAL A 250 9.99 -12.03 -7.21
C VAL A 250 9.94 -11.87 -5.70
N MET A 251 10.62 -10.85 -5.16
CA MET A 251 10.57 -10.51 -3.75
C MET A 251 9.34 -9.63 -3.46
N ALA A 252 8.38 -10.18 -2.71
CA ALA A 252 7.15 -9.51 -2.30
C ALA A 252 6.85 -9.65 -0.79
N PHE A 253 7.89 -9.77 0.03
CA PHE A 253 7.78 -9.95 1.49
C PHE A 253 7.44 -8.67 2.28
N GLY A 254 7.06 -7.59 1.60
CA GLY A 254 6.70 -6.35 2.28
C GLY A 254 7.80 -5.88 3.24
N SER A 255 7.48 -5.68 4.52
CA SER A 255 8.42 -5.19 5.53
C SER A 255 9.58 -6.16 5.82
N TYR A 256 9.45 -7.43 5.48
CA TYR A 256 10.50 -8.44 5.69
C TYR A 256 11.48 -8.54 4.52
N SER A 257 11.23 -7.82 3.41
CA SER A 257 12.07 -7.86 2.21
C SER A 257 13.50 -7.42 2.47
N THR A 258 13.71 -6.36 3.28
CA THR A 258 15.04 -5.83 3.59
C THR A 258 15.91 -6.86 4.31
N ALA A 259 15.35 -7.58 5.28
CA ALA A 259 16.09 -8.61 6.02
C ALA A 259 16.45 -9.80 5.11
N MET A 260 15.52 -10.24 4.26
CA MET A 260 15.73 -11.35 3.33
C MET A 260 16.77 -11.03 2.26
N LEU A 261 16.86 -9.78 1.83
CA LEU A 261 17.79 -9.32 0.79
C LEU A 261 19.16 -8.89 1.34
N LYS A 262 19.37 -8.96 2.67
CA LYS A 262 20.62 -8.55 3.31
C LYS A 262 21.82 -9.27 2.70
N GLY A 263 22.80 -8.50 2.24
CA GLY A 263 23.99 -9.03 1.58
C GLY A 263 23.83 -9.31 0.08
N LEU A 264 22.62 -9.22 -0.45
CA LEU A 264 22.33 -9.38 -1.89
C LEU A 264 21.97 -8.05 -2.55
N VAL A 265 20.94 -7.38 -2.03
CA VAL A 265 20.44 -6.10 -2.54
C VAL A 265 20.08 -5.21 -1.37
N ASP A 266 20.68 -4.02 -1.29
CA ASP A 266 20.36 -3.04 -0.24
C ASP A 266 19.10 -2.26 -0.63
N ILE A 267 18.04 -2.39 0.15
CA ILE A 267 16.77 -1.66 -0.02
C ILE A 267 16.35 -1.00 1.29
N PRO A 268 15.86 0.25 1.26
CA PRO A 268 15.47 0.95 2.47
C PRO A 268 13.98 0.78 2.81
N VAL A 269 13.50 -0.46 2.90
CA VAL A 269 12.11 -0.74 3.29
C VAL A 269 12.05 -0.97 4.80
N TYR A 270 11.41 -0.02 5.51
CA TYR A 270 11.28 -0.03 6.97
C TYR A 270 9.85 -0.44 7.40
N PRO A 271 9.70 -1.22 8.47
CA PRO A 271 8.40 -1.61 9.01
C PRO A 271 7.75 -0.44 9.77
N LEU A 272 6.86 0.30 9.10
CA LEU A 272 6.09 1.37 9.73
C LEU A 272 4.80 0.80 10.32
N LYS A 273 4.72 0.74 11.66
CA LYS A 273 3.58 0.18 12.37
C LYS A 273 2.35 1.05 12.23
N GLY A 274 1.19 0.43 11.99
CA GLY A 274 -0.11 1.07 11.97
C GLY A 274 -1.15 0.22 12.70
N TYR A 275 -2.32 0.84 12.95
CA TYR A 275 -3.39 0.22 13.71
C TYR A 275 -4.71 0.26 12.96
N SER A 276 -5.60 -0.69 13.25
CA SER A 276 -6.97 -0.64 12.76
C SER A 276 -7.96 -1.21 13.76
N LEU A 277 -9.22 -0.73 13.66
CA LEU A 277 -10.40 -1.32 14.25
C LEU A 277 -11.31 -1.85 13.15
N THR A 278 -11.92 -3.01 13.39
CA THR A 278 -13.03 -3.51 12.59
C THR A 278 -14.27 -3.48 13.46
N ILE A 279 -15.26 -2.68 13.08
CA ILE A 279 -16.41 -2.33 13.90
C ILE A 279 -17.69 -2.83 13.21
N PRO A 280 -18.51 -3.69 13.81
CA PRO A 280 -19.82 -4.03 13.29
C PRO A 280 -20.72 -2.78 13.20
N ILE A 281 -21.50 -2.67 12.12
CA ILE A 281 -22.43 -1.55 11.95
C ILE A 281 -23.61 -1.71 12.91
N ALA A 282 -23.95 -0.62 13.61
CA ALA A 282 -25.10 -0.55 14.49
C ALA A 282 -26.33 -0.02 13.76
N GLN A 283 -26.17 1.12 13.08
CA GLN A 283 -27.22 1.78 12.30
C GLN A 283 -26.68 2.12 10.91
N GLU A 284 -27.37 1.66 9.89
CA GLU A 284 -26.99 1.84 8.49
C GLU A 284 -26.88 3.32 8.10
N ASP A 285 -27.88 4.12 8.51
CA ASP A 285 -27.95 5.56 8.24
C ASP A 285 -26.98 6.40 9.09
N GLY A 286 -26.43 5.82 10.13
CA GLY A 286 -25.40 6.44 10.98
C GLY A 286 -23.97 6.08 10.59
N ALA A 287 -23.80 5.15 9.64
CA ALA A 287 -22.48 4.67 9.19
C ALA A 287 -22.01 5.42 7.91
N PRO A 288 -20.71 5.44 7.59
CA PRO A 288 -20.24 5.99 6.31
C PRO A 288 -20.79 5.20 5.14
N VAL A 289 -20.88 5.81 3.96
CA VAL A 289 -21.26 5.13 2.70
C VAL A 289 -20.07 4.84 1.80
N SER A 290 -18.93 5.52 2.03
CA SER A 290 -17.69 5.35 1.27
C SER A 290 -16.46 5.27 2.18
N THR A 291 -15.36 5.91 1.79
CA THR A 291 -14.18 6.13 2.63
C THR A 291 -14.06 7.58 3.04
N ILE A 292 -13.91 7.81 4.33
CA ILE A 292 -13.62 9.10 4.93
C ILE A 292 -12.18 9.10 5.41
N LEU A 293 -11.46 10.19 5.16
CA LEU A 293 -10.13 10.43 5.71
C LEU A 293 -10.14 11.68 6.58
N ASP A 294 -9.97 11.53 7.89
CA ASP A 294 -9.78 12.65 8.80
C ASP A 294 -8.36 13.21 8.68
N GLU A 295 -8.22 14.40 8.13
CA GLU A 295 -6.91 15.01 7.89
C GLU A 295 -6.18 15.37 9.18
N THR A 296 -6.91 15.65 10.25
CA THR A 296 -6.32 16.03 11.55
C THR A 296 -5.59 14.88 12.21
N TYR A 297 -6.23 13.70 12.23
CA TYR A 297 -5.72 12.51 12.91
C TYR A 297 -5.06 11.51 11.95
N LYS A 298 -5.15 11.75 10.63
CA LYS A 298 -4.69 10.83 9.60
C LYS A 298 -5.29 9.42 9.74
N ILE A 299 -6.60 9.40 9.99
CA ILE A 299 -7.39 8.19 10.19
C ILE A 299 -8.39 8.04 9.04
N ALA A 300 -8.37 6.87 8.42
CA ALA A 300 -9.35 6.46 7.41
C ALA A 300 -10.48 5.68 8.06
N ILE A 301 -11.72 5.95 7.66
CA ILE A 301 -12.94 5.24 8.08
C ILE A 301 -13.63 4.76 6.82
N THR A 302 -13.63 3.45 6.59
CA THR A 302 -14.11 2.85 5.35
C THR A 302 -15.27 1.91 5.62
N ARG A 303 -16.35 2.07 4.84
CA ARG A 303 -17.47 1.15 4.84
C ARG A 303 -17.15 -0.10 4.02
N PHE A 304 -17.30 -1.27 4.64
CA PHE A 304 -17.54 -2.55 3.96
C PHE A 304 -19.03 -2.89 4.06
N ASP A 305 -19.45 -4.12 3.75
CA ASP A 305 -20.89 -4.43 3.74
C ASP A 305 -21.54 -4.21 5.11
N GLN A 306 -21.21 -5.02 6.12
CA GLN A 306 -21.81 -4.98 7.46
C GLN A 306 -20.83 -4.51 8.54
N ARG A 307 -19.72 -3.90 8.16
CA ARG A 307 -18.69 -3.42 9.07
C ARG A 307 -18.02 -2.17 8.56
N THR A 308 -17.47 -1.42 9.49
CA THR A 308 -16.63 -0.26 9.22
C THR A 308 -15.19 -0.58 9.64
N ARG A 309 -14.21 -0.32 8.76
CA ARG A 309 -12.80 -0.39 9.08
C ARG A 309 -12.28 1.01 9.39
N VAL A 310 -11.64 1.14 10.54
CA VAL A 310 -10.98 2.38 10.97
C VAL A 310 -9.49 2.12 11.03
N GLY A 311 -8.71 2.80 10.22
CA GLY A 311 -7.28 2.56 10.14
C GLY A 311 -6.48 3.85 10.14
N GLY A 312 -5.34 3.85 10.81
CA GLY A 312 -4.51 5.05 10.83
C GLY A 312 -3.30 4.93 11.72
N MET A 313 -2.77 6.09 12.03
CA MET A 313 -1.58 6.33 12.83
C MET A 313 -0.34 5.61 12.30
N ALA A 314 0.81 6.03 12.75
CA ALA A 314 2.08 5.45 12.41
C ALA A 314 3.02 5.44 13.60
N GLU A 315 3.79 4.36 13.74
CA GLU A 315 4.87 4.30 14.72
C GLU A 315 6.14 3.77 14.05
N ILE A 316 7.22 4.50 14.25
CA ILE A 316 8.57 4.10 13.85
C ILE A 316 9.19 3.38 15.04
N VAL A 317 8.98 2.06 15.15
CA VAL A 317 9.35 1.22 16.30
C VAL A 317 9.87 -0.17 15.89
N GLY A 318 10.35 -0.30 14.66
CA GLY A 318 10.80 -1.58 14.11
C GLY A 318 9.67 -2.60 14.02
N PHE A 319 9.98 -3.85 14.30
CA PHE A 319 9.05 -4.98 14.23
C PHE A 319 8.16 -5.16 15.48
N ASN A 320 8.06 -4.15 16.35
CA ASN A 320 7.19 -4.21 17.52
C ASN A 320 5.71 -4.22 17.13
N LYS A 321 5.02 -5.33 17.37
CA LYS A 321 3.57 -5.52 17.09
C LYS A 321 2.69 -5.40 18.34
N ALA A 322 3.15 -4.82 19.44
CA ALA A 322 2.33 -4.65 20.64
C ALA A 322 1.10 -3.78 20.34
N LEU A 323 -0.07 -4.24 20.79
CA LEU A 323 -1.33 -3.49 20.70
C LEU A 323 -1.41 -2.51 21.88
N LEU A 324 -1.30 -1.21 21.59
CA LEU A 324 -1.29 -0.17 22.60
C LEU A 324 -2.68 0.43 22.81
N GLN A 325 -3.19 0.35 24.03
CA GLN A 325 -4.51 0.86 24.40
C GLN A 325 -4.73 2.35 24.05
N PRO A 326 -3.78 3.28 24.25
CA PRO A 326 -3.98 4.68 23.83
C PRO A 326 -4.21 4.85 22.31
N ARG A 327 -3.68 3.93 21.48
CA ARG A 327 -3.90 3.95 20.03
C ARG A 327 -5.30 3.47 19.67
N ARG A 328 -5.81 2.47 20.37
CA ARG A 328 -7.20 2.03 20.26
C ARG A 328 -8.15 3.18 20.61
N GLU A 329 -7.93 3.84 21.74
CA GLU A 329 -8.73 4.99 22.20
C GLU A 329 -8.78 6.12 21.17
N THR A 330 -7.65 6.39 20.47
CA THR A 330 -7.62 7.40 19.41
C THR A 330 -8.51 7.04 18.23
N LEU A 331 -8.47 5.77 17.78
CA LEU A 331 -9.35 5.29 16.70
C LEU A 331 -10.82 5.33 17.10
N GLU A 332 -11.13 4.88 18.32
CA GLU A 332 -12.50 4.93 18.87
C GLU A 332 -13.02 6.36 19.00
N MET A 333 -12.18 7.28 19.47
CA MET A 333 -12.53 8.69 19.61
C MET A 333 -12.94 9.29 18.25
N VAL A 334 -12.14 9.08 17.20
CA VAL A 334 -12.43 9.67 15.88
C VAL A 334 -13.71 9.10 15.28
N VAL A 335 -13.94 7.77 15.38
CA VAL A 335 -15.15 7.18 14.83
C VAL A 335 -16.42 7.59 15.60
N ARG A 336 -16.35 7.68 16.93
CA ARG A 336 -17.48 8.16 17.75
C ARG A 336 -17.78 9.65 17.49
N ASP A 337 -16.77 10.44 17.19
CA ASP A 337 -16.91 11.86 16.90
C ASP A 337 -17.54 12.13 15.53
N LEU A 338 -17.21 11.34 14.51
CA LEU A 338 -17.72 11.51 13.15
C LEU A 338 -18.99 10.68 12.87
N PHE A 339 -19.11 9.50 13.45
CA PHE A 339 -20.21 8.54 13.23
C PHE A 339 -20.75 8.00 14.55
N PRO A 340 -21.36 8.84 15.39
CA PRO A 340 -21.73 8.47 16.77
C PRO A 340 -22.75 7.32 16.86
N ARG A 341 -23.52 7.09 15.80
CA ARG A 341 -24.53 5.99 15.73
C ARG A 341 -24.10 4.84 14.83
N GLY A 342 -22.96 4.98 14.12
CA GLY A 342 -22.60 4.12 12.98
C GLY A 342 -22.12 2.72 13.36
N GLY A 343 -21.63 2.49 14.57
CA GLY A 343 -21.00 1.22 14.89
C GLY A 343 -21.02 0.82 16.36
N HIS A 344 -20.98 -0.51 16.59
CA HIS A 344 -20.79 -1.11 17.91
C HIS A 344 -19.30 -1.08 18.28
N VAL A 345 -18.79 0.09 18.69
CA VAL A 345 -17.35 0.33 18.93
C VAL A 345 -16.79 -0.56 20.04
N GLU A 346 -17.61 -0.91 21.04
CA GLU A 346 -17.27 -1.84 22.13
C GLU A 346 -17.00 -3.27 21.66
N GLN A 347 -17.54 -3.66 20.48
CA GLN A 347 -17.36 -4.97 19.86
C GLN A 347 -16.22 -4.96 18.83
N ALA A 348 -15.49 -3.85 18.72
CA ALA A 348 -14.44 -3.69 17.72
C ALA A 348 -13.27 -4.66 17.93
N THR A 349 -12.84 -5.29 16.85
CA THR A 349 -11.57 -6.03 16.80
C THR A 349 -10.43 -5.07 16.58
N PHE A 350 -9.42 -5.08 17.46
CA PHE A 350 -8.24 -4.24 17.39
C PHE A 350 -7.06 -5.01 16.79
N TRP A 351 -6.38 -4.42 15.81
CA TRP A 351 -5.31 -5.05 15.07
C TRP A 351 -4.14 -4.09 14.77
N THR A 352 -2.97 -4.63 14.52
CA THR A 352 -1.78 -3.89 14.09
C THR A 352 -1.05 -4.61 12.97
N GLY A 353 -0.44 -3.84 12.06
CA GLY A 353 0.39 -4.34 10.97
C GLY A 353 1.56 -3.42 10.66
N LEU A 354 2.49 -3.94 9.87
CA LEU A 354 3.74 -3.29 9.51
C LEU A 354 3.71 -2.90 8.03
N ARG A 355 3.54 -1.61 7.75
CA ARG A 355 3.57 -1.07 6.39
C ARG A 355 5.01 -1.08 5.86
N PRO A 356 5.28 -1.64 4.69
CA PRO A 356 6.62 -1.68 4.10
C PRO A 356 6.98 -0.31 3.51
N MET A 357 7.53 0.60 4.31
CA MET A 357 7.72 1.99 3.94
C MET A 357 9.12 2.26 3.41
N THR A 358 9.20 2.81 2.20
CA THR A 358 10.41 3.42 1.66
C THR A 358 10.55 4.87 2.16
N PRO A 359 11.76 5.43 2.24
CA PRO A 359 11.93 6.79 2.76
C PRO A 359 11.40 7.89 1.80
N ASP A 360 11.24 7.57 0.53
CA ASP A 360 10.67 8.45 -0.51
C ASP A 360 9.17 8.18 -0.78
N GLY A 361 8.60 7.13 -0.14
CA GLY A 361 7.20 6.72 -0.31
C GLY A 361 6.92 5.91 -1.57
N THR A 362 7.80 5.93 -2.56
CA THR A 362 7.65 5.21 -3.83
C THR A 362 8.00 3.74 -3.64
N PRO A 363 7.18 2.77 -4.11
CA PRO A 363 7.54 1.35 -4.04
C PRO A 363 8.75 1.02 -4.89
N VAL A 364 9.38 -0.12 -4.59
CA VAL A 364 10.50 -0.66 -5.37
C VAL A 364 9.95 -1.76 -6.28
N VAL A 365 9.84 -1.45 -7.58
CA VAL A 365 9.31 -2.37 -8.59
C VAL A 365 10.28 -2.46 -9.76
N GLY A 366 10.78 -3.66 -10.04
CA GLY A 366 11.66 -3.87 -11.18
C GLY A 366 12.85 -4.76 -10.92
N ARG A 367 13.87 -4.62 -11.76
CA ARG A 367 15.10 -5.44 -11.78
C ARG A 367 16.04 -5.11 -10.63
N THR A 368 16.87 -6.09 -10.28
CA THR A 368 18.04 -5.92 -9.42
C THR A 368 19.33 -6.09 -10.23
N ALA A 369 20.48 -6.09 -9.54
CA ALA A 369 21.76 -6.49 -10.15
C ALA A 369 21.79 -7.99 -10.51
N TYR A 370 20.98 -8.81 -9.87
CA TYR A 370 20.82 -10.22 -10.22
C TYR A 370 19.89 -10.36 -11.42
N LYS A 371 20.33 -11.10 -12.45
CA LYS A 371 19.62 -11.22 -13.74
C LYS A 371 18.21 -11.78 -13.63
N ASN A 372 17.92 -12.56 -12.59
CA ASN A 372 16.65 -13.26 -12.39
C ASN A 372 15.97 -12.94 -11.05
N LEU A 373 16.41 -11.90 -10.32
CA LEU A 373 15.77 -11.42 -9.11
C LEU A 373 15.06 -10.09 -9.38
N TRP A 374 13.79 -10.06 -9.09
CA TRP A 374 12.90 -8.92 -9.25
C TRP A 374 12.35 -8.49 -7.90
N LEU A 375 12.12 -7.20 -7.74
CA LEU A 375 11.51 -6.65 -6.55
C LEU A 375 10.11 -6.14 -6.86
N ASN A 376 9.17 -6.42 -5.99
CA ASN A 376 7.84 -5.83 -5.97
C ASN A 376 7.43 -5.63 -4.51
N THR A 377 7.96 -4.59 -3.87
CA THR A 377 7.88 -4.36 -2.43
C THR A 377 7.94 -2.87 -2.09
N GLY A 378 7.80 -2.53 -0.80
CA GLY A 378 7.96 -1.14 -0.37
C GLY A 378 6.78 -0.22 -0.67
N HIS A 379 5.57 -0.75 -0.81
CA HIS A 379 4.35 0.00 -1.19
C HIS A 379 3.78 0.88 -0.08
N GLY A 380 4.39 0.89 1.10
CA GLY A 380 4.00 1.75 2.21
C GLY A 380 2.53 1.60 2.61
N THR A 381 1.83 2.72 2.67
CA THR A 381 0.40 2.76 3.01
C THR A 381 -0.53 2.44 1.84
N LEU A 382 -0.01 2.36 0.62
CA LEU A 382 -0.78 2.29 -0.63
C LEU A 382 -0.65 0.93 -1.35
N GLY A 383 -0.23 -0.12 -0.63
CA GLY A 383 -0.08 -1.45 -1.22
C GLY A 383 -1.35 -1.98 -1.87
N TRP A 384 -2.51 -1.73 -1.27
CA TRP A 384 -3.81 -2.10 -1.85
C TRP A 384 -4.08 -1.31 -3.14
N THR A 385 -3.91 0.01 -3.10
CA THR A 385 -4.10 0.90 -4.27
C THR A 385 -3.18 0.51 -5.44
N MET A 386 -1.94 0.09 -5.17
CA MET A 386 -0.90 -0.13 -6.20
C MET A 386 -0.71 -1.60 -6.60
N ALA A 387 -1.35 -2.56 -5.93
CA ALA A 387 -1.05 -3.98 -6.09
C ALA A 387 -1.25 -4.50 -7.51
N CYS A 388 -2.40 -4.20 -8.13
CA CYS A 388 -2.71 -4.69 -9.47
C CYS A 388 -1.76 -4.10 -10.53
N GLY A 389 -1.49 -2.79 -10.45
CA GLY A 389 -0.57 -2.12 -11.38
C GLY A 389 0.87 -2.59 -11.24
N SER A 390 1.38 -2.74 -10.01
CA SER A 390 2.73 -3.24 -9.80
C SER A 390 2.86 -4.73 -10.16
N GLY A 391 1.81 -5.52 -9.94
CA GLY A 391 1.74 -6.93 -10.36
C GLY A 391 1.75 -7.07 -11.89
N GLN A 392 0.95 -6.28 -12.60
CA GLN A 392 0.95 -6.25 -14.07
C GLN A 392 2.30 -5.79 -14.62
N LEU A 393 2.87 -4.73 -14.01
CA LEU A 393 4.19 -4.20 -14.40
C LEU A 393 5.29 -5.27 -14.28
N ILE A 394 5.36 -5.98 -13.15
CA ILE A 394 6.33 -7.07 -12.95
C ILE A 394 6.10 -8.21 -13.96
N SER A 395 4.84 -8.54 -14.24
CA SER A 395 4.50 -9.55 -15.25
C SER A 395 4.99 -9.14 -16.64
N ASP A 396 4.80 -7.89 -17.03
CA ASP A 396 5.27 -7.39 -18.33
C ASP A 396 6.80 -7.43 -18.43
N LEU A 397 7.49 -6.98 -17.38
CA LEU A 397 8.96 -6.96 -17.33
C LEU A 397 9.56 -8.37 -17.42
N ILE A 398 9.02 -9.35 -16.65
CA ILE A 398 9.50 -10.73 -16.66
C ILE A 398 9.19 -11.40 -17.99
N SER A 399 8.06 -11.06 -18.61
CA SER A 399 7.64 -11.61 -19.92
C SER A 399 8.35 -10.94 -21.11
N GLY A 400 9.18 -9.90 -20.88
CA GLY A 400 9.83 -9.15 -21.95
C GLY A 400 8.88 -8.27 -22.76
N ARG A 401 7.69 -7.96 -22.22
CA ARG A 401 6.74 -7.03 -22.83
C ARG A 401 7.05 -5.60 -22.45
N THR A 402 6.66 -4.65 -23.28
CA THR A 402 6.77 -3.23 -22.99
C THR A 402 5.68 -2.83 -22.00
N PRO A 403 6.02 -2.34 -20.78
CA PRO A 403 5.04 -1.86 -19.84
C PRO A 403 4.26 -0.65 -20.36
N ALA A 404 3.01 -0.52 -19.91
CA ALA A 404 2.12 0.58 -20.31
C ALA A 404 2.49 1.94 -19.69
N ILE A 405 3.31 1.94 -18.64
CA ILE A 405 3.77 3.16 -17.94
C ILE A 405 5.29 3.23 -17.87
N PRO A 406 5.90 4.42 -17.76
CA PRO A 406 7.31 4.56 -17.39
C PRO A 406 7.58 3.91 -16.03
N TYR A 407 8.69 3.19 -15.90
CA TYR A 407 8.98 2.35 -14.73
C TYR A 407 10.43 2.39 -14.24
N ASP A 408 11.36 2.94 -15.01
CA ASP A 408 12.79 2.92 -14.66
C ASP A 408 13.08 3.59 -13.31
N ASP A 409 12.33 4.63 -12.98
CA ASP A 409 12.42 5.38 -11.74
C ASP A 409 11.71 4.69 -10.54
N LEU A 410 11.06 3.54 -10.75
CA LEU A 410 10.52 2.67 -9.70
C LEU A 410 11.53 1.60 -9.25
N ALA A 411 12.57 1.36 -10.04
CA ALA A 411 13.57 0.34 -9.76
C ALA A 411 14.45 0.69 -8.55
N VAL A 412 15.11 -0.32 -7.98
CA VAL A 412 16.05 -0.18 -6.85
C VAL A 412 17.26 0.70 -7.18
N ALA A 413 17.57 0.88 -8.45
CA ALA A 413 18.67 1.72 -8.94
C ALA A 413 18.64 3.16 -8.39
N ARG A 414 17.46 3.72 -8.07
CA ARG A 414 17.34 5.06 -7.47
C ARG A 414 17.98 5.18 -6.08
N TYR A 415 18.22 4.05 -5.39
CA TYR A 415 18.91 3.99 -4.10
C TYR A 415 20.39 3.59 -4.21
N SER A 416 20.83 3.14 -5.39
CA SER A 416 22.19 2.67 -5.65
C SER A 416 22.78 3.46 -6.81
N PRO A 417 23.41 4.65 -6.56
CA PRO A 417 24.06 5.42 -7.61
C PRO A 417 25.16 4.58 -8.30
N GLY A 418 25.04 4.39 -9.60
CA GLY A 418 25.96 3.57 -10.41
C GLY A 418 25.38 2.27 -10.93
N PHE A 419 24.20 1.86 -10.48
CA PHE A 419 23.47 0.75 -11.09
C PHE A 419 22.60 1.27 -12.25
N THR A 420 22.98 0.96 -13.47
CA THR A 420 22.13 1.18 -14.66
C THR A 420 21.50 -0.16 -15.03
N PRO A 421 20.17 -0.32 -14.94
CA PRO A 421 19.53 -1.56 -15.40
C PRO A 421 19.83 -1.76 -16.88
N ALA A 422 20.27 -2.96 -17.26
CA ALA A 422 20.40 -3.29 -18.67
C ALA A 422 19.01 -3.14 -19.34
N ARG A 423 18.92 -2.29 -20.36
CA ARG A 423 17.70 -2.18 -21.16
C ARG A 423 17.37 -3.55 -21.75
N PRO A 424 16.07 -3.92 -21.89
CA PRO A 424 15.70 -5.10 -22.63
C PRO A 424 16.36 -5.06 -24.00
N GLN A 425 17.17 -6.04 -24.34
CA GLN A 425 17.60 -6.22 -25.72
C GLN A 425 16.34 -6.55 -26.52
N HIS A 426 15.89 -5.63 -27.36
CA HIS A 426 14.90 -5.96 -28.38
C HIS A 426 15.54 -7.06 -29.25
N LEU A 427 15.03 -8.28 -29.12
CA LEU A 427 15.28 -9.31 -30.11
C LEU A 427 14.67 -8.79 -31.42
N HIS A 428 15.51 -8.16 -32.24
CA HIS A 428 15.14 -7.92 -33.64
C HIS A 428 14.89 -9.29 -34.25
N GLY A 429 13.62 -9.58 -34.53
CA GLY A 429 13.23 -10.70 -35.32
C GLY A 429 13.97 -10.62 -36.66
N ALA A 430 14.82 -11.58 -36.91
CA ALA A 430 15.33 -11.80 -38.26
C ALA A 430 14.15 -12.22 -39.15
N HIS A 431 13.66 -11.29 -39.94
CA HIS A 431 12.93 -11.66 -41.15
C HIS A 431 13.96 -12.12 -42.16
N ASN A 432 13.92 -13.37 -42.54
CA ASN A 432 14.23 -13.93 -43.85
C ASN A 432 13.26 -15.06 -44.15
#